data_080d9a5da9fbe7c7f24b9e2c56aa3fff
#
_entry.id   080d9a5da9fbe7c7f24b9e2c56aa3fff
#
_cell.length_a   1.000
_cell.length_b   1.000
_cell.length_c   1.000
_cell.angle_alpha   90.00
_cell.angle_beta   90.00
_cell.angle_gamma   90.00
#
_symmetry.space_group_name_H-M   'P 1'
#
loop_
_entity.id
_entity.type
_entity.pdbx_description
1 polymer ?
#
loop_
_entity_poly.entity_id
_entity_poly.type
_entity_poly.pdbx_seq_one_letter_code
_entity_poly.pdbx_strand_id
1 'polypeptide(L)'
;MTPAPRLKPGSLVVLEGLDRSGKSTQRNRLSKLGWAEPDPVFTHMPSGLTSLTRSIYHLTEEAEIQSPLARQLLHLTCHAENMPAITDARQCRAVVLDRWWWSTVVYGWYAGHLLDAGVPEVVFRSMIDVVWSNQPANVVFLFLTPFEHDELNRDEVHRRYNDLAAEHSGITVTVPPGNEDATTAFIVDQLRARDLLSG
;
A
#
# COMPACT_ATOMS: atom_id res chain seq x y z
N MET A 1 -8.93 -32.83 -3.90
CA MET A 1 -8.10 -31.65 -4.26
C MET A 1 -8.73 -30.45 -3.57
N THR A 2 -7.98 -29.70 -2.81
CA THR A 2 -8.45 -28.42 -2.25
C THR A 2 -8.71 -27.46 -3.41
N PRO A 3 -9.85 -26.76 -3.44
CA PRO A 3 -10.11 -25.78 -4.51
C PRO A 3 -9.07 -24.67 -4.50
N ALA A 4 -8.78 -24.12 -5.67
CA ALA A 4 -7.86 -22.99 -5.79
C ALA A 4 -8.40 -21.77 -5.02
N PRO A 5 -7.56 -21.05 -4.27
CA PRO A 5 -7.99 -19.89 -3.51
C PRO A 5 -8.51 -18.79 -4.43
N ARG A 6 -9.54 -18.06 -3.98
CA ARG A 6 -10.15 -16.97 -4.73
C ARG A 6 -10.34 -15.75 -3.85
N LEU A 7 -9.70 -14.65 -4.19
CA LEU A 7 -10.02 -13.35 -3.59
C LEU A 7 -11.34 -12.81 -4.15
N LYS A 8 -12.17 -12.26 -3.26
CA LYS A 8 -13.45 -11.68 -3.61
C LYS A 8 -13.25 -10.55 -4.66
N PRO A 9 -13.87 -10.67 -5.84
CA PRO A 9 -13.78 -9.61 -6.85
C PRO A 9 -14.22 -8.25 -6.30
N GLY A 10 -13.59 -7.18 -6.75
CA GLY A 10 -13.84 -5.83 -6.28
C GLY A 10 -13.14 -5.49 -4.96
N SER A 11 -12.55 -6.46 -4.25
CA SER A 11 -11.82 -6.15 -3.01
C SER A 11 -10.48 -5.44 -3.29
N LEU A 12 -10.11 -4.56 -2.34
CA LEU A 12 -8.81 -3.90 -2.28
C LEU A 12 -8.11 -4.33 -1.00
N VAL A 13 -7.04 -5.09 -1.15
CA VAL A 13 -6.15 -5.55 -0.07
C VAL A 13 -4.88 -4.73 -0.11
N VAL A 14 -4.46 -4.20 1.01
CA VAL A 14 -3.30 -3.31 1.09
C VAL A 14 -2.26 -3.89 2.05
N LEU A 15 -1.00 -3.85 1.64
CA LEU A 15 0.17 -4.13 2.46
C LEU A 15 0.88 -2.80 2.72
N GLU A 16 0.80 -2.28 3.93
CA GLU A 16 1.35 -0.99 4.35
C GLU A 16 2.35 -1.13 5.49
N GLY A 17 3.15 -0.11 5.73
CA GLY A 17 4.04 -0.04 6.89
C GLY A 17 5.49 0.30 6.55
N LEU A 18 6.36 0.08 7.53
CA LEU A 18 7.75 0.49 7.53
C LEU A 18 8.57 -0.15 6.40
N ASP A 19 9.61 0.54 5.96
CA ASP A 19 10.56 -0.02 5.01
C ASP A 19 11.27 -1.25 5.59
N ARG A 20 11.66 -2.18 4.72
CA ARG A 20 12.32 -3.45 5.09
C ARG A 20 11.52 -4.31 6.08
N SER A 21 10.20 -4.25 6.05
CA SER A 21 9.30 -5.03 6.91
C SER A 21 8.67 -6.27 6.24
N GLY A 22 9.05 -6.57 4.99
CA GLY A 22 8.63 -7.79 4.29
C GLY A 22 7.38 -7.63 3.39
N LYS A 23 6.82 -6.44 3.20
CA LYS A 23 5.64 -6.20 2.34
C LYS A 23 5.79 -6.77 0.93
N SER A 24 6.86 -6.39 0.23
CA SER A 24 7.11 -6.85 -1.15
C SER A 24 7.36 -8.35 -1.24
N THR A 25 8.00 -8.93 -0.22
CA THR A 25 8.13 -10.39 -0.08
C THR A 25 6.76 -11.04 -0.01
N GLN A 26 5.87 -10.53 0.86
CA GLN A 26 4.51 -11.08 1.00
C GLN A 26 3.67 -10.84 -0.26
N ARG A 27 3.73 -9.68 -0.91
CA ARG A 27 3.09 -9.47 -2.21
C ARG A 27 3.53 -10.53 -3.23
N ASN A 28 4.83 -10.80 -3.33
CA ASN A 28 5.38 -11.78 -4.27
C ASN A 28 4.99 -13.22 -3.91
N ARG A 29 4.86 -13.56 -2.63
CA ARG A 29 4.42 -14.88 -2.16
C ARG A 29 2.92 -15.06 -2.44
N LEU A 30 2.11 -14.08 -2.08
CA LEU A 30 0.68 -14.09 -2.37
C LEU A 30 0.40 -14.21 -3.87
N SER A 31 1.15 -13.53 -4.73
CA SER A 31 0.95 -13.62 -6.18
C SER A 31 1.19 -15.03 -6.76
N LYS A 32 1.86 -15.92 -6.01
CA LYS A 32 2.20 -17.29 -6.43
C LYS A 32 1.29 -18.36 -5.83
N LEU A 33 0.21 -18.02 -5.15
CA LEU A 33 -0.66 -19.02 -4.48
C LEU A 33 -1.54 -19.85 -5.42
N GLY A 34 -1.43 -19.69 -6.74
CA GLY A 34 -2.24 -20.45 -7.70
C GLY A 34 -3.72 -20.09 -7.61
N TRP A 35 -4.03 -18.83 -7.81
CA TRP A 35 -5.39 -18.29 -7.73
C TRP A 35 -6.36 -18.91 -8.74
N ALA A 36 -7.62 -19.00 -8.36
CA ALA A 36 -8.69 -19.26 -9.32
C ALA A 36 -8.94 -18.02 -10.18
N GLU A 37 -9.20 -18.27 -11.47
CA GLU A 37 -9.50 -17.18 -12.42
C GLU A 37 -10.80 -16.41 -12.06
N PRO A 38 -10.84 -15.10 -12.28
CA PRO A 38 -9.72 -14.25 -12.72
C PRO A 38 -8.73 -13.96 -11.59
N ASP A 39 -7.44 -14.07 -11.87
CA ASP A 39 -6.36 -13.82 -10.91
C ASP A 39 -6.44 -12.40 -10.33
N PRO A 40 -6.10 -12.20 -9.04
CA PRO A 40 -5.94 -10.87 -8.47
C PRO A 40 -4.84 -10.07 -9.17
N VAL A 41 -4.99 -8.75 -9.20
CA VAL A 41 -3.95 -7.84 -9.67
C VAL A 41 -3.02 -7.50 -8.50
N PHE A 42 -1.72 -7.76 -8.66
CA PHE A 42 -0.70 -7.39 -7.68
C PHE A 42 0.14 -6.25 -8.22
N THR A 43 0.25 -5.15 -7.48
CA THR A 43 1.05 -4.00 -7.90
C THR A 43 1.68 -3.27 -6.72
N HIS A 44 2.74 -2.51 -7.00
CA HIS A 44 3.37 -1.62 -6.03
C HIS A 44 2.91 -0.18 -6.31
N MET A 45 2.57 0.55 -5.26
CA MET A 45 2.27 1.98 -5.37
C MET A 45 3.45 2.82 -4.83
N PRO A 46 3.75 3.96 -5.43
CA PRO A 46 3.01 4.63 -6.50
C PRO A 46 3.42 4.23 -7.94
N SER A 47 4.42 3.36 -8.15
CA SER A 47 4.86 2.96 -9.50
C SER A 47 3.75 2.33 -10.36
N GLY A 48 2.84 1.58 -9.74
CA GLY A 48 1.54 1.18 -10.25
C GLY A 48 1.48 0.40 -11.55
N LEU A 49 0.37 0.59 -12.28
CA LEU A 49 -0.04 -0.26 -13.40
C LEU A 49 0.29 0.34 -14.77
N THR A 50 0.47 1.67 -14.88
CA THR A 50 0.69 2.33 -16.17
C THR A 50 2.18 2.51 -16.49
N SER A 51 2.52 2.66 -17.77
CA SER A 51 3.89 2.98 -18.18
C SER A 51 4.30 4.37 -17.70
N LEU A 52 3.37 5.32 -17.70
CA LEU A 52 3.62 6.69 -17.24
C LEU A 52 3.99 6.71 -15.76
N THR A 53 3.22 6.03 -14.91
CA THR A 53 3.52 6.01 -13.47
C THR A 53 4.85 5.33 -13.16
N ARG A 54 5.22 4.28 -13.90
CA ARG A 54 6.55 3.66 -13.76
C ARG A 54 7.67 4.63 -14.15
N SER A 55 7.50 5.40 -15.22
CA SER A 55 8.48 6.40 -15.65
C SER A 55 8.62 7.55 -14.64
N ILE A 56 7.50 8.05 -14.11
CA ILE A 56 7.51 9.08 -13.07
C ILE A 56 8.19 8.56 -11.80
N TYR A 57 7.84 7.34 -11.37
CA TYR A 57 8.43 6.75 -10.18
C TYR A 57 9.95 6.56 -10.34
N HIS A 58 10.41 6.04 -11.47
CA HIS A 58 11.83 5.91 -11.78
C HIS A 58 12.54 7.28 -11.77
N LEU A 59 11.93 8.30 -12.35
CA LEU A 59 12.43 9.66 -12.28
C LEU A 59 12.56 10.17 -10.82
N THR A 60 11.59 9.88 -9.95
CA THR A 60 11.65 10.31 -8.55
C THR A 60 12.74 9.61 -7.73
N GLU A 61 13.14 8.41 -8.14
CA GLU A 61 14.22 7.66 -7.48
C GLU A 61 15.61 8.09 -7.96
N GLU A 62 15.75 8.49 -9.22
CA GLU A 62 17.05 8.78 -9.84
C GLU A 62 17.40 10.26 -9.89
N ALA A 63 16.40 11.14 -10.02
CA ALA A 63 16.63 12.56 -10.13
C ALA A 63 16.81 13.23 -8.77
N GLU A 64 17.73 14.18 -8.70
CA GLU A 64 17.85 15.08 -7.56
C GLU A 64 16.72 16.12 -7.57
N ILE A 65 15.59 15.79 -6.94
CA ILE A 65 14.44 16.69 -6.84
C ILE A 65 14.65 17.59 -5.63
N GLN A 66 14.92 18.87 -5.90
CA GLN A 66 15.25 19.89 -4.89
C GLN A 66 14.05 20.23 -3.98
N SER A 67 12.84 20.21 -4.50
CA SER A 67 11.63 20.56 -3.76
C SER A 67 10.96 19.32 -3.18
N PRO A 68 10.84 19.17 -1.84
CA PRO A 68 10.04 18.11 -1.23
C PRO A 68 8.59 18.10 -1.73
N LEU A 69 8.00 19.28 -1.92
CA LEU A 69 6.65 19.39 -2.46
C LEU A 69 6.55 18.85 -3.89
N ALA A 70 7.52 19.20 -4.76
CA ALA A 70 7.53 18.69 -6.13
C ALA A 70 7.60 17.15 -6.15
N ARG A 71 8.44 16.54 -5.32
CA ARG A 71 8.52 15.08 -5.17
C ARG A 71 7.17 14.49 -4.77
N GLN A 72 6.47 15.08 -3.79
CA GLN A 72 5.18 14.56 -3.33
C GLN A 72 4.05 14.78 -4.35
N LEU A 73 4.09 15.86 -5.13
CA LEU A 73 3.15 16.05 -6.23
C LEU A 73 3.34 15.00 -7.34
N LEU A 74 4.58 14.57 -7.61
CA LEU A 74 4.83 13.46 -8.52
C LEU A 74 4.28 12.13 -7.99
N HIS A 75 4.44 11.84 -6.69
CA HIS A 75 3.81 10.68 -6.07
C HIS A 75 2.28 10.73 -6.17
N LEU A 76 1.68 11.91 -5.88
CA LEU A 76 0.24 12.10 -6.00
C LEU A 76 -0.24 11.96 -7.45
N THR A 77 0.54 12.45 -8.42
CA THR A 77 0.27 12.24 -9.85
C THR A 77 0.21 10.74 -10.18
N CYS A 78 1.15 9.95 -9.66
CA CYS A 78 1.13 8.50 -9.83
C CYS A 78 -0.12 7.86 -9.21
N HIS A 79 -0.55 8.31 -8.03
CA HIS A 79 -1.80 7.83 -7.44
C HIS A 79 -2.99 8.14 -8.34
N ALA A 80 -3.14 9.38 -8.79
CA ALA A 80 -4.26 9.79 -9.64
C ALA A 80 -4.27 9.05 -10.98
N GLU A 81 -3.11 8.90 -11.62
CA GLU A 81 -2.97 8.22 -12.92
C GLU A 81 -3.25 6.71 -12.85
N ASN A 82 -3.03 6.07 -11.70
CA ASN A 82 -3.35 4.65 -11.52
C ASN A 82 -4.85 4.38 -11.26
N MET A 83 -5.63 5.40 -10.86
CA MET A 83 -7.03 5.20 -10.46
C MET A 83 -7.92 4.57 -11.53
N PRO A 84 -7.86 5.00 -12.82
CA PRO A 84 -8.65 4.35 -13.87
C PRO A 84 -8.35 2.85 -13.97
N ALA A 85 -7.06 2.47 -13.96
CA ALA A 85 -6.64 1.06 -14.07
C ALA A 85 -7.03 0.23 -12.83
N ILE A 86 -6.94 0.81 -11.62
CA ILE A 86 -7.39 0.16 -10.38
C ILE A 86 -8.92 -0.02 -10.39
N THR A 87 -9.66 1.02 -10.78
CA THR A 87 -11.12 0.98 -10.87
C THR A 87 -11.59 -0.08 -11.85
N ASP A 88 -10.95 -0.15 -13.01
CA ASP A 88 -11.27 -1.12 -14.07
C ASP A 88 -10.95 -2.56 -13.59
N ALA A 89 -9.80 -2.78 -13.02
CA ALA A 89 -9.43 -4.08 -12.45
C ALA A 89 -10.44 -4.55 -11.39
N ARG A 90 -10.91 -3.66 -10.51
CA ARG A 90 -11.84 -3.99 -9.43
C ARG A 90 -13.27 -4.32 -9.91
N GLN A 91 -13.63 -4.06 -11.16
CA GLN A 91 -14.92 -4.49 -11.69
C GLN A 91 -15.09 -6.02 -11.71
N CYS A 92 -14.01 -6.77 -11.90
CA CYS A 92 -14.07 -8.23 -12.00
C CYS A 92 -12.97 -8.99 -11.22
N ARG A 93 -11.99 -8.29 -10.65
CA ARG A 93 -10.83 -8.86 -9.95
C ARG A 93 -10.65 -8.21 -8.59
N ALA A 94 -9.90 -8.86 -7.70
CA ALA A 94 -9.33 -8.22 -6.52
C ALA A 94 -8.05 -7.48 -6.90
N VAL A 95 -7.70 -6.45 -6.13
CA VAL A 95 -6.42 -5.72 -6.27
C VAL A 95 -5.67 -5.82 -4.94
N VAL A 96 -4.39 -6.18 -5.01
CA VAL A 96 -3.47 -6.25 -3.87
C VAL A 96 -2.36 -5.22 -4.07
N LEU A 97 -2.31 -4.23 -3.20
CA LEU A 97 -1.34 -3.14 -3.25
C LEU A 97 -0.20 -3.39 -2.26
N ASP A 98 1.03 -3.27 -2.72
CA ASP A 98 2.21 -3.05 -1.90
C ASP A 98 2.42 -1.54 -1.80
N ARG A 99 2.14 -0.96 -0.66
CA ARG A 99 1.95 0.45 -0.32
C ARG A 99 0.64 1.05 -0.85
N TRP A 100 0.20 2.08 -0.14
CA TRP A 100 -0.99 2.86 -0.41
C TRP A 100 -0.68 4.34 -0.16
N TRP A 101 -1.68 5.19 -0.10
CA TRP A 101 -1.52 6.59 0.19
C TRP A 101 -0.94 6.87 1.61
N TRP A 102 -1.07 5.91 2.55
CA TRP A 102 -0.45 6.05 3.87
C TRP A 102 1.05 6.24 3.77
N SER A 103 1.74 5.44 2.98
CA SER A 103 3.18 5.61 2.74
C SER A 103 3.49 7.00 2.19
N THR A 104 2.67 7.53 1.28
CA THR A 104 2.87 8.86 0.69
C THR A 104 2.72 9.97 1.73
N VAL A 105 1.74 9.87 2.64
CA VAL A 105 1.60 10.81 3.76
C VAL A 105 2.73 10.64 4.77
N VAL A 106 2.96 9.42 5.24
CA VAL A 106 3.90 9.16 6.34
C VAL A 106 5.33 9.53 5.94
N TYR A 107 5.82 9.01 4.82
CA TYR A 107 7.18 9.33 4.38
C TYR A 107 7.30 10.74 3.79
N GLY A 108 6.28 11.25 3.13
CA GLY A 108 6.28 12.60 2.58
C GLY A 108 6.38 13.68 3.67
N TRP A 109 5.57 13.56 4.72
CA TRP A 109 5.56 14.56 5.80
C TRP A 109 6.72 14.40 6.77
N TYR A 110 6.97 13.18 7.24
CA TYR A 110 7.85 12.95 8.37
C TYR A 110 9.27 12.57 7.98
N ALA A 111 9.49 11.97 6.82
CA ALA A 111 10.81 11.68 6.30
C ALA A 111 11.21 12.58 5.12
N GLY A 112 10.26 13.11 4.35
CA GLY A 112 10.48 13.90 3.16
C GLY A 112 10.48 15.42 3.37
N HIS A 113 10.53 15.91 4.61
CA HIS A 113 10.62 17.34 4.95
C HIS A 113 9.48 18.25 4.45
N LEU A 114 8.30 17.69 4.14
CA LEU A 114 7.16 18.53 3.75
C LEU A 114 6.64 19.38 4.91
N LEU A 115 6.73 18.88 6.12
CA LEU A 115 6.40 19.62 7.32
C LEU A 115 7.26 20.90 7.41
N ASP A 116 8.57 20.77 7.17
CA ASP A 116 9.51 21.88 7.20
C ASP A 116 9.29 22.87 6.03
N ALA A 117 8.74 22.40 4.91
CA ALA A 117 8.36 23.24 3.78
C ALA A 117 7.07 24.04 4.00
N GLY A 118 6.45 23.94 5.18
CA GLY A 118 5.26 24.69 5.56
C GLY A 118 3.99 24.32 4.81
N VAL A 119 3.94 23.13 4.20
CA VAL A 119 2.73 22.65 3.52
C VAL A 119 1.79 22.01 4.56
N PRO A 120 0.56 22.50 4.75
CA PRO A 120 -0.36 21.90 5.70
C PRO A 120 -0.74 20.48 5.28
N GLU A 121 -0.59 19.49 6.17
CA GLU A 121 -0.99 18.09 5.91
C GLU A 121 -2.43 17.98 5.43
N VAL A 122 -3.33 18.78 5.99
CA VAL A 122 -4.76 18.78 5.63
C VAL A 122 -5.01 19.07 4.15
N VAL A 123 -4.23 19.95 3.54
CA VAL A 123 -4.38 20.28 2.11
C VAL A 123 -4.00 19.07 1.25
N PHE A 124 -2.91 18.42 1.58
CA PHE A 124 -2.46 17.24 0.84
C PHE A 124 -3.39 16.05 1.07
N ARG A 125 -3.84 15.83 2.30
CA ARG A 125 -4.83 14.79 2.61
C ARG A 125 -6.13 15.00 1.84
N SER A 126 -6.59 16.24 1.70
CA SER A 126 -7.77 16.54 0.88
C SER A 126 -7.59 16.14 -0.59
N MET A 127 -6.39 16.32 -1.14
CA MET A 127 -6.09 15.86 -2.51
C MET A 127 -6.07 14.32 -2.60
N ILE A 128 -5.48 13.65 -1.60
CA ILE A 128 -5.50 12.18 -1.51
C ILE A 128 -6.94 11.67 -1.40
N ASP A 129 -7.76 12.31 -0.58
CA ASP A 129 -9.18 11.94 -0.41
C ASP A 129 -9.95 12.05 -1.73
N VAL A 130 -9.70 13.08 -2.54
CA VAL A 130 -10.28 13.21 -3.88
C VAL A 130 -9.87 12.03 -4.77
N VAL A 131 -8.60 11.64 -4.74
CA VAL A 131 -8.08 10.54 -5.56
C VAL A 131 -8.64 9.18 -5.12
N TRP A 132 -8.74 8.93 -3.80
CA TRP A 132 -9.07 7.61 -3.26
C TRP A 132 -10.50 7.46 -2.75
N SER A 133 -11.35 8.52 -2.78
CA SER A 133 -12.70 8.54 -2.20
C SER A 133 -13.59 7.38 -2.66
N ASN A 134 -13.49 6.96 -3.91
CA ASN A 134 -14.29 5.90 -4.51
C ASN A 134 -13.60 4.52 -4.48
N GLN A 135 -12.44 4.40 -3.84
CA GLN A 135 -11.64 3.18 -3.79
C GLN A 135 -11.23 2.81 -2.35
N PRO A 136 -12.20 2.57 -1.45
CA PRO A 136 -11.88 2.20 -0.08
C PRO A 136 -11.17 0.84 -0.05
N ALA A 137 -10.20 0.69 0.85
CA ALA A 137 -9.59 -0.59 1.14
C ALA A 137 -10.55 -1.46 1.98
N ASN A 138 -10.56 -2.77 1.70
CA ASN A 138 -11.29 -3.74 2.50
C ASN A 138 -10.47 -4.17 3.73
N VAL A 139 -9.15 -4.23 3.58
CA VAL A 139 -8.22 -4.53 4.66
C VAL A 139 -6.85 -3.91 4.37
N VAL A 140 -6.22 -3.41 5.43
CA VAL A 140 -4.84 -2.93 5.44
C VAL A 140 -4.03 -3.79 6.39
N PHE A 141 -3.10 -4.56 5.87
CA PHE A 141 -2.10 -5.30 6.65
C PHE A 141 -0.94 -4.36 6.96
N LEU A 142 -0.77 -4.02 8.24
CA LEU A 142 0.21 -3.05 8.69
C LEU A 142 1.46 -3.74 9.25
N PHE A 143 2.59 -3.54 8.59
CA PHE A 143 3.90 -4.11 8.91
C PHE A 143 4.74 -3.08 9.67
N LEU A 144 4.90 -3.26 10.97
CA LEU A 144 5.63 -2.34 11.86
C LEU A 144 6.95 -2.88 12.39
N THR A 145 7.33 -4.10 11.98
CA THR A 145 8.56 -4.75 12.45
C THR A 145 9.52 -4.94 11.28
N PRO A 146 10.45 -4.00 11.04
CA PRO A 146 11.49 -4.18 10.03
C PRO A 146 12.47 -5.27 10.44
N PHE A 147 12.98 -6.03 9.47
CA PHE A 147 14.00 -7.07 9.69
C PHE A 147 15.42 -6.52 9.58
N GLU A 148 15.57 -5.30 9.06
CA GLU A 148 16.82 -4.55 8.97
C GLU A 148 16.60 -3.10 9.37
N HIS A 149 17.67 -2.45 9.84
CA HIS A 149 17.66 -1.02 10.11
C HIS A 149 17.50 -0.23 8.81
N ASP A 150 16.66 0.81 8.86
CA ASP A 150 16.47 1.78 7.79
C ASP A 150 16.35 3.17 8.40
N GLU A 151 17.16 4.12 7.91
CA GLU A 151 17.20 5.49 8.43
C GLU A 151 15.89 6.26 8.22
N LEU A 152 15.06 5.82 7.27
CA LEU A 152 13.75 6.40 7.02
C LEU A 152 12.70 5.94 8.03
N ASN A 153 12.93 4.82 8.72
CA ASN A 153 12.03 4.27 9.75
C ASN A 153 12.21 4.98 11.11
N ARG A 154 12.07 6.30 11.12
CA ARG A 154 12.18 7.12 12.34
C ARG A 154 10.98 6.92 13.25
N ASP A 155 11.11 7.32 14.51
CA ASP A 155 10.03 7.24 15.50
C ASP A 155 8.77 8.00 15.07
N GLU A 156 8.93 9.12 14.37
CA GLU A 156 7.81 9.88 13.82
C GLU A 156 7.04 9.09 12.77
N VAL A 157 7.75 8.41 11.87
CA VAL A 157 7.17 7.54 10.84
C VAL A 157 6.38 6.41 11.48
N HIS A 158 6.97 5.76 12.49
CA HIS A 158 6.30 4.69 13.23
C HIS A 158 5.05 5.19 13.97
N ARG A 159 5.15 6.33 14.66
CA ARG A 159 4.00 6.95 15.33
C ARG A 159 2.88 7.27 14.36
N ARG A 160 3.21 7.86 13.20
CA ARG A 160 2.19 8.25 12.23
C ARG A 160 1.46 7.04 11.62
N TYR A 161 2.15 5.92 11.39
CA TYR A 161 1.47 4.68 11.02
C TYR A 161 0.50 4.19 12.08
N ASN A 162 0.85 4.30 13.36
CA ASN A 162 -0.05 3.94 14.46
C ASN A 162 -1.27 4.87 14.51
N ASP A 163 -1.09 6.18 14.28
CA ASP A 163 -2.20 7.14 14.23
C ASP A 163 -3.17 6.79 13.10
N LEU A 164 -2.66 6.55 11.88
CA LEU A 164 -3.47 6.12 10.75
C LEU A 164 -4.17 4.77 11.00
N ALA A 165 -3.49 3.85 11.67
CA ALA A 165 -4.09 2.58 12.06
C ALA A 165 -5.25 2.77 13.04
N ALA A 166 -5.13 3.70 13.97
CA ALA A 166 -6.21 4.06 14.90
C ALA A 166 -7.38 4.76 14.19
N GLU A 167 -7.07 5.73 13.29
CA GLU A 167 -8.06 6.42 12.45
C GLU A 167 -8.88 5.42 11.60
N HIS A 168 -8.23 4.33 11.14
CA HIS A 168 -8.81 3.31 10.24
C HIS A 168 -8.89 1.92 10.89
N SER A 169 -9.14 1.85 12.19
CA SER A 169 -9.10 0.60 12.97
C SER A 169 -10.03 -0.50 12.45
N GLY A 170 -11.15 -0.16 11.81
CA GLY A 170 -12.09 -1.14 11.26
C GLY A 170 -11.52 -1.99 10.10
N ILE A 171 -10.52 -1.47 9.39
CA ILE A 171 -9.90 -2.15 8.24
C ILE A 171 -8.44 -2.54 8.49
N THR A 172 -7.83 -2.10 9.59
CA THR A 172 -6.40 -2.33 9.85
C THR A 172 -6.18 -3.63 10.61
N VAL A 173 -5.18 -4.39 10.18
CA VAL A 173 -4.68 -5.60 10.82
C VAL A 173 -3.16 -5.48 10.98
N THR A 174 -2.69 -5.32 12.20
CA THR A 174 -1.24 -5.32 12.45
C THR A 174 -0.68 -6.72 12.27
N VAL A 175 0.34 -6.83 11.41
CA VAL A 175 1.01 -8.09 11.12
C VAL A 175 1.99 -8.40 12.26
N PRO A 176 1.88 -9.55 12.94
CA PRO A 176 2.80 -9.92 13.99
C PRO A 176 4.20 -10.22 13.42
N PRO A 177 5.26 -10.03 14.21
CA PRO A 177 6.59 -10.51 13.84
C PRO A 177 6.58 -12.01 13.56
N GLY A 178 7.25 -12.44 12.48
CA GLY A 178 7.30 -13.84 12.09
C GLY A 178 8.19 -14.08 10.90
N ASN A 179 8.43 -15.35 10.57
CA ASN A 179 9.08 -15.69 9.31
C ASN A 179 8.10 -15.54 8.13
N GLU A 180 8.60 -15.65 6.91
CA GLU A 180 7.81 -15.45 5.70
C GLU A 180 6.59 -16.36 5.61
N ASP A 181 6.74 -17.65 5.97
CA ASP A 181 5.65 -18.64 5.89
C ASP A 181 4.55 -18.35 6.91
N ALA A 182 4.93 -18.07 8.16
CA ALA A 182 3.99 -17.70 9.22
C ALA A 182 3.23 -16.41 8.86
N THR A 183 3.93 -15.42 8.30
CA THR A 183 3.32 -14.16 7.85
C THR A 183 2.34 -14.39 6.70
N THR A 184 2.71 -15.22 5.72
CA THR A 184 1.80 -15.58 4.61
C THR A 184 0.55 -16.28 5.13
N ALA A 185 0.72 -17.27 6.02
CA ALA A 185 -0.39 -18.00 6.63
C ALA A 185 -1.32 -17.03 7.40
N PHE A 186 -0.74 -16.15 8.23
CA PHE A 186 -1.50 -15.14 8.96
C PHE A 186 -2.35 -14.26 8.03
N ILE A 187 -1.76 -13.73 6.94
CA ILE A 187 -2.48 -12.90 5.97
C ILE A 187 -3.65 -13.69 5.36
N VAL A 188 -3.41 -14.92 4.92
CA VAL A 188 -4.42 -15.79 4.33
C VAL A 188 -5.57 -16.06 5.32
N ASP A 189 -5.27 -16.35 6.58
CA ASP A 189 -6.27 -16.59 7.61
C ASP A 189 -7.10 -15.34 7.92
N GLN A 190 -6.47 -14.16 7.97
CA GLN A 190 -7.18 -12.89 8.14
C GLN A 190 -8.09 -12.56 6.94
N LEU A 191 -7.68 -12.89 5.71
CA LEU A 191 -8.52 -12.72 4.52
C LEU A 191 -9.74 -13.64 4.57
N ARG A 192 -9.60 -14.88 5.04
CA ARG A 192 -10.72 -15.81 5.25
C ARG A 192 -11.68 -15.33 6.35
N ALA A 193 -11.14 -14.92 7.49
CA ALA A 193 -11.93 -14.42 8.61
C ALA A 193 -12.78 -13.18 8.27
N ARG A 194 -12.39 -12.45 7.21
CA ARG A 194 -13.08 -11.24 6.72
C ARG A 194 -13.96 -11.50 5.48
N ASP A 195 -14.19 -12.75 5.12
CA ASP A 195 -14.92 -13.14 3.89
C ASP A 195 -14.36 -12.52 2.59
N LEU A 196 -13.06 -12.28 2.57
CA LEU A 196 -12.34 -11.79 1.39
C LEU A 196 -11.67 -12.90 0.59
N LEU A 197 -11.55 -14.09 1.17
CA LEU A 197 -10.91 -15.26 0.55
C LEU A 197 -11.80 -16.48 0.71
N SER A 198 -12.04 -17.19 -0.40
CA SER A 198 -12.71 -18.49 -0.46
C SER A 198 -11.81 -19.54 -1.12
N GLY A 199 -12.11 -20.81 -0.87
CA GLY A 199 -11.36 -21.95 -1.42
C GLY A 199 -10.45 -22.65 -0.42
#